data_d3a9d5f6f1c834993914dc920f71a34f
#
_entry.id   d3a9d5f6f1c834993914dc920f71a34f
#
_cell.length_a   1.000
_cell.length_b   1.000
_cell.length_c   1.000
_cell.angle_alpha   90.00
_cell.angle_beta   90.00
_cell.angle_gamma   90.00
#
_symmetry.space_group_name_H-M   'P 1'
#
loop_
_entity.id
_entity.type
_entity.pdbx_description
1 polymer ?
#
loop_
_entity_poly.entity_id
_entity_poly.type
_entity_poly.pdbx_seq_one_letter_code
_entity_poly.pdbx_strand_id
1 'polypeptide(L)'
;MPTRRHFLISFVATPILLPRLGHAAGASAQLSLTPTCKDDDDLTPAQTEGPYFTPESPEKQDFVSDAPGGERMTLAGYVLTENCQPVAKALIELWHANEIGTYDNSGYKLRGHQFTDAEGKWWFETIVPGLYSGRTRHYHLKVQRPGGSVLTTQLYFPGEPDNERDRIFNPALLLDVRATGDGQFGRYDFIVA
;
A
#
# COMPACT_ATOMS: atom_id res chain seq x y z
N MET A 1 -46.72 -0.99 -75.80
CA MET A 1 -46.41 -0.08 -74.70
C MET A 1 -46.22 -0.91 -73.44
N PRO A 2 -45.03 -1.16 -72.89
CA PRO A 2 -44.87 -1.99 -71.71
C PRO A 2 -44.77 -1.04 -70.46
N THR A 3 -45.58 -1.41 -69.48
CA THR A 3 -45.69 -0.80 -68.17
C THR A 3 -44.47 -1.12 -67.28
N ARG A 4 -43.79 -0.07 -66.78
CA ARG A 4 -42.67 -0.15 -65.80
C ARG A 4 -43.25 -0.48 -64.39
N ARG A 5 -42.90 -1.66 -63.90
CA ARG A 5 -43.14 -2.01 -62.50
C ARG A 5 -41.95 -1.47 -61.68
N HIS A 6 -42.20 -0.55 -60.75
CA HIS A 6 -41.22 -0.09 -59.76
C HIS A 6 -41.18 -1.11 -58.60
N PHE A 7 -40.00 -1.73 -58.41
CA PHE A 7 -39.72 -2.53 -57.24
C PHE A 7 -39.18 -1.60 -56.16
N LEU A 8 -39.94 -1.41 -55.08
CA LEU A 8 -39.47 -0.75 -53.85
C LEU A 8 -38.75 -1.81 -53.02
N ILE A 9 -37.43 -1.68 -52.90
CA ILE A 9 -36.60 -2.46 -51.98
C ILE A 9 -36.62 -1.73 -50.66
N SER A 10 -37.35 -2.25 -49.64
CA SER A 10 -37.29 -1.77 -48.28
C SER A 10 -36.04 -2.32 -47.62
N PHE A 11 -35.08 -1.44 -47.33
CA PHE A 11 -33.96 -1.77 -46.46
C PHE A 11 -34.41 -1.74 -44.99
N VAL A 12 -34.47 -2.92 -44.36
CA VAL A 12 -34.62 -3.04 -42.92
C VAL A 12 -33.25 -2.85 -42.30
N ALA A 13 -33.02 -1.70 -41.68
CA ALA A 13 -31.83 -1.46 -40.92
C ALA A 13 -31.95 -2.16 -39.55
N THR A 14 -31.24 -3.24 -39.39
CA THR A 14 -31.07 -3.90 -38.09
C THR A 14 -30.10 -3.07 -37.24
N PRO A 15 -30.47 -2.64 -36.03
CA PRO A 15 -29.52 -1.95 -35.13
C PRO A 15 -28.48 -2.96 -34.64
N ILE A 16 -27.22 -2.74 -34.99
CA ILE A 16 -26.08 -3.46 -34.42
C ILE A 16 -25.94 -3.00 -32.97
N LEU A 17 -26.33 -3.84 -32.03
CA LEU A 17 -26.06 -3.66 -30.61
C LEU A 17 -24.57 -3.92 -30.38
N LEU A 18 -23.76 -2.88 -30.33
CA LEU A 18 -22.36 -2.97 -29.85
C LEU A 18 -22.36 -3.30 -28.36
N PRO A 19 -21.65 -4.35 -27.92
CA PRO A 19 -21.50 -4.61 -26.51
C PRO A 19 -20.73 -3.42 -25.89
N ARG A 20 -21.37 -2.71 -24.97
CA ARG A 20 -20.66 -1.77 -24.10
C ARG A 20 -19.65 -2.60 -23.30
N LEU A 21 -18.36 -2.42 -23.60
CA LEU A 21 -17.28 -2.80 -22.73
C LEU A 21 -17.49 -2.02 -21.42
N GLY A 22 -18.11 -2.68 -20.44
CA GLY A 22 -18.17 -2.19 -19.08
C GLY A 22 -16.73 -2.08 -18.59
N HIS A 23 -16.27 -0.86 -18.40
CA HIS A 23 -15.09 -0.63 -17.57
C HIS A 23 -15.48 -1.17 -16.19
N ALA A 24 -14.89 -2.30 -15.82
CA ALA A 24 -14.86 -2.72 -14.44
C ALA A 24 -14.12 -1.59 -13.71
N ALA A 25 -14.88 -0.68 -13.10
CA ALA A 25 -14.35 0.20 -12.08
C ALA A 25 -13.78 -0.73 -11.03
N GLY A 26 -12.45 -0.80 -10.96
CA GLY A 26 -11.78 -1.49 -9.87
C GLY A 26 -12.40 -0.98 -8.58
N ALA A 27 -13.05 -1.87 -7.84
CA ALA A 27 -13.54 -1.55 -6.52
C ALA A 27 -12.28 -1.17 -5.71
N SER A 28 -12.03 0.14 -5.56
CA SER A 28 -11.09 0.62 -4.56
C SER A 28 -11.63 0.06 -3.24
N ALA A 29 -10.91 -0.92 -2.69
CA ALA A 29 -11.24 -1.47 -1.39
C ALA A 29 -11.26 -0.28 -0.42
N GLN A 30 -12.45 0.18 -0.06
CA GLN A 30 -12.59 1.30 0.84
C GLN A 30 -12.11 0.83 2.20
N LEU A 31 -10.95 1.33 2.63
CA LEU A 31 -10.45 1.09 3.97
C LEU A 31 -11.48 1.65 4.95
N SER A 32 -11.99 0.80 5.82
CA SER A 32 -12.72 1.29 7.01
C SER A 32 -11.72 1.77 8.05
N LEU A 33 -12.06 2.78 8.83
CA LEU A 33 -11.27 3.18 10.01
C LEU A 33 -11.03 1.95 10.90
N THR A 34 -9.93 1.94 11.63
CA THR A 34 -9.64 0.84 12.57
C THR A 34 -10.78 0.74 13.57
N PRO A 35 -11.48 -0.41 13.65
CA PRO A 35 -12.61 -0.55 14.57
C PRO A 35 -12.20 -0.42 16.05
N THR A 36 -10.91 -0.50 16.32
CA THR A 36 -10.32 -0.49 17.66
C THR A 36 -9.70 0.84 18.06
N CYS A 37 -9.61 1.83 17.14
CA CYS A 37 -9.12 3.14 17.55
C CYS A 37 -10.09 3.73 18.58
N LYS A 38 -9.56 4.03 19.75
CA LYS A 38 -10.28 4.67 20.86
C LYS A 38 -9.52 5.92 21.27
N ASP A 39 -10.20 6.88 21.82
CA ASP A 39 -9.55 8.03 22.45
C ASP A 39 -8.55 7.52 23.50
N ASP A 40 -7.37 8.08 23.52
CA ASP A 40 -6.23 7.68 24.37
C ASP A 40 -5.55 6.35 23.97
N ASP A 41 -5.68 5.89 22.71
CA ASP A 41 -4.89 4.77 22.21
C ASP A 41 -3.38 5.07 22.29
N ASP A 42 -2.60 4.04 22.62
CA ASP A 42 -1.15 4.12 22.73
C ASP A 42 -0.54 4.55 21.39
N LEU A 43 0.46 5.42 21.46
CA LEU A 43 1.26 5.82 20.30
C LEU A 43 1.90 4.59 19.63
N THR A 44 1.98 4.62 18.32
CA THR A 44 2.72 3.59 17.57
C THR A 44 4.15 3.48 18.09
N PRO A 45 4.62 2.29 18.48
CA PRO A 45 5.97 2.10 19.02
C PRO A 45 7.06 2.53 18.04
N ALA A 46 8.05 3.30 18.52
CA ALA A 46 9.24 3.60 17.76
C ALA A 46 10.16 2.38 17.66
N GLN A 47 10.86 2.28 16.54
CA GLN A 47 11.85 1.23 16.24
C GLN A 47 13.12 1.87 15.66
N THR A 48 14.17 1.06 15.53
CA THR A 48 15.41 1.51 14.91
C THR A 48 15.26 1.73 13.41
N GLU A 49 15.90 2.77 12.90
CA GLU A 49 16.02 3.04 11.47
C GLU A 49 16.80 1.94 10.72
N GLY A 50 17.72 1.28 11.43
CA GLY A 50 18.64 0.33 10.80
C GLY A 50 19.73 1.01 9.97
N PRO A 51 20.64 0.23 9.36
CA PRO A 51 21.80 0.77 8.64
C PRO A 51 21.52 1.13 7.17
N TYR A 52 20.30 0.89 6.66
CA TYR A 52 20.01 0.98 5.22
C TYR A 52 19.07 2.13 4.86
N PHE A 53 18.83 3.05 5.76
CA PHE A 53 18.09 4.26 5.43
C PHE A 53 18.91 5.14 4.48
N THR A 54 18.26 5.68 3.45
CA THR A 54 18.83 6.66 2.53
C THR A 54 17.89 7.86 2.50
N PRO A 55 18.35 9.05 2.90
CA PRO A 55 17.51 10.25 2.89
C PRO A 55 17.17 10.69 1.46
N GLU A 56 16.23 11.63 1.35
CA GLU A 56 15.82 12.26 0.08
C GLU A 56 15.19 11.27 -0.91
N SER A 57 14.45 10.28 -0.40
CA SER A 57 13.70 9.36 -1.26
C SER A 57 12.74 10.12 -2.20
N PRO A 58 12.50 9.63 -3.42
CA PRO A 58 11.55 10.26 -4.32
C PRO A 58 10.10 10.13 -3.80
N GLU A 59 9.23 11.07 -4.15
CA GLU A 59 7.80 10.91 -4.01
C GLU A 59 7.34 9.81 -4.99
N LYS A 60 7.09 8.61 -4.45
CA LYS A 60 6.78 7.40 -5.19
C LYS A 60 5.97 6.45 -4.33
N GLN A 61 4.87 5.91 -4.87
CA GLN A 61 3.96 5.00 -4.19
C GLN A 61 3.95 3.60 -4.81
N ASP A 62 4.40 3.46 -6.06
CA ASP A 62 4.46 2.18 -6.77
C ASP A 62 5.91 1.71 -6.91
N PHE A 63 6.24 0.62 -6.23
CA PHE A 63 7.55 -0.02 -6.23
C PHE A 63 7.56 -1.36 -6.98
N VAL A 64 6.43 -1.80 -7.54
CA VAL A 64 6.33 -3.13 -8.18
C VAL A 64 7.34 -3.30 -9.32
N SER A 65 7.57 -2.24 -10.09
CA SER A 65 8.56 -2.23 -11.17
C SER A 65 10.01 -2.32 -10.70
N ASP A 66 10.28 -2.01 -9.43
CA ASP A 66 11.64 -2.10 -8.85
C ASP A 66 12.06 -3.56 -8.59
N ALA A 67 11.08 -4.46 -8.39
CA ALA A 67 11.28 -5.89 -8.10
C ALA A 67 10.19 -6.74 -8.77
N PRO A 68 10.24 -6.91 -10.10
CA PRO A 68 9.15 -7.53 -10.88
C PRO A 68 8.95 -9.03 -10.58
N GLY A 69 9.93 -9.68 -9.91
CA GLY A 69 9.83 -11.08 -9.49
C GLY A 69 9.26 -11.29 -8.10
N GLY A 70 9.00 -10.22 -7.35
CA GLY A 70 8.47 -10.29 -5.99
C GLY A 70 6.97 -10.56 -5.95
N GLU A 71 6.51 -11.21 -4.87
CA GLU A 71 5.08 -11.33 -4.57
C GLU A 71 4.49 -9.95 -4.28
N ARG A 72 3.42 -9.58 -4.97
CA ARG A 72 2.79 -8.26 -4.82
C ARG A 72 2.23 -8.06 -3.41
N MET A 73 2.37 -6.83 -2.93
CA MET A 73 1.82 -6.39 -1.65
C MET A 73 1.26 -4.97 -1.79
N THR A 74 -0.01 -4.79 -1.49
CA THR A 74 -0.58 -3.48 -1.24
C THR A 74 -0.52 -3.21 0.26
N LEU A 75 0.22 -2.19 0.67
CA LEU A 75 0.23 -1.69 2.04
C LEU A 75 -0.70 -0.48 2.13
N ALA A 76 -1.55 -0.41 3.15
CA ALA A 76 -2.39 0.75 3.35
C ALA A 76 -2.83 0.89 4.81
N GLY A 77 -3.31 2.09 5.15
CA GLY A 77 -3.86 2.38 6.47
C GLY A 77 -4.17 3.85 6.64
N TYR A 78 -4.21 4.26 7.89
CA TYR A 78 -4.43 5.64 8.28
C TYR A 78 -3.29 6.15 9.14
N VAL A 79 -3.11 7.47 9.16
CA VAL A 79 -2.38 8.18 10.22
C VAL A 79 -3.41 8.91 11.05
N LEU A 80 -3.45 8.61 12.33
CA LEU A 80 -4.41 9.14 13.30
C LEU A 80 -3.66 9.78 14.46
N THR A 81 -4.30 10.70 15.15
CA THR A 81 -3.88 11.18 16.46
C THR A 81 -4.33 10.21 17.56
N GLU A 82 -3.84 10.38 18.79
CA GLU A 82 -4.30 9.66 19.98
C GLU A 82 -5.83 9.75 20.22
N ASN A 83 -6.46 10.81 19.72
CA ASN A 83 -7.91 10.98 19.77
C ASN A 83 -8.61 10.49 18.48
N CYS A 84 -8.01 9.55 17.76
CA CYS A 84 -8.54 8.94 16.54
C CYS A 84 -8.87 9.94 15.41
N GLN A 85 -8.32 11.15 15.43
CA GLN A 85 -8.54 12.11 14.37
C GLN A 85 -7.59 11.87 13.20
N PRO A 86 -8.07 11.87 11.94
CA PRO A 86 -7.22 11.70 10.79
C PRO A 86 -6.20 12.82 10.64
N VAL A 87 -4.97 12.46 10.30
CA VAL A 87 -3.88 13.41 10.05
C VAL A 87 -3.66 13.53 8.55
N ALA A 88 -4.15 14.62 7.97
CA ALA A 88 -3.90 14.95 6.57
C ALA A 88 -2.47 15.45 6.36
N LYS A 89 -1.89 15.17 5.18
CA LYS A 89 -0.52 15.58 4.79
C LYS A 89 0.58 15.10 5.74
N ALA A 90 0.35 14.00 6.44
CA ALA A 90 1.44 13.31 7.12
C ALA A 90 2.38 12.69 6.08
N LEU A 91 3.69 12.89 6.26
CA LEU A 91 4.70 12.20 5.47
C LEU A 91 4.73 10.73 5.89
N ILE A 92 4.68 9.83 4.91
CA ILE A 92 4.97 8.40 5.08
C ILE A 92 6.11 8.05 4.14
N GLU A 93 7.23 7.63 4.69
CA GLU A 93 8.37 7.13 3.94
C GLU A 93 8.54 5.63 4.19
N LEU A 94 8.72 4.85 3.13
CA LEU A 94 8.84 3.40 3.16
C LEU A 94 10.16 2.98 2.51
N TRP A 95 10.88 2.05 3.14
CA TRP A 95 11.99 1.33 2.52
C TRP A 95 12.07 -0.11 3.03
N HIS A 96 12.52 -1.01 2.17
CA HIS A 96 12.65 -2.42 2.51
C HIS A 96 13.59 -3.19 1.56
N ALA A 97 13.92 -4.43 1.91
CA ALA A 97 14.68 -5.34 1.08
C ALA A 97 13.86 -5.85 -0.12
N ASN A 98 14.52 -6.27 -1.17
CA ASN A 98 13.87 -6.98 -2.27
C ASN A 98 13.43 -8.40 -1.88
N GLU A 99 12.88 -9.18 -2.84
CA GLU A 99 12.38 -10.54 -2.65
C GLU A 99 13.42 -11.55 -2.15
N ILE A 100 14.71 -11.24 -2.28
CA ILE A 100 15.82 -12.10 -1.80
C ILE A 100 16.52 -11.52 -0.55
N GLY A 101 15.94 -10.51 0.10
CA GLY A 101 16.49 -9.95 1.33
C GLY A 101 17.63 -8.93 1.14
N THR A 102 17.77 -8.31 -0.04
CA THR A 102 18.83 -7.34 -0.33
C THR A 102 18.28 -5.93 -0.43
N TYR A 103 18.91 -4.96 0.24
CA TYR A 103 18.60 -3.54 0.14
C TYR A 103 19.35 -2.88 -1.04
N ASP A 104 18.67 -1.96 -1.73
CA ASP A 104 19.34 -1.05 -2.66
C ASP A 104 20.01 0.08 -1.87
N ASN A 105 21.34 0.06 -1.78
CA ASN A 105 22.14 1.05 -1.07
C ASN A 105 22.82 2.07 -2.02
N SER A 106 22.50 2.02 -3.31
CA SER A 106 23.08 2.89 -4.33
C SER A 106 22.05 3.76 -5.06
N GLY A 107 20.76 3.47 -4.86
CA GLY A 107 19.65 4.18 -5.49
C GLY A 107 18.41 4.18 -4.61
N TYR A 108 17.24 4.25 -5.25
CA TYR A 108 15.95 4.35 -4.59
C TYR A 108 14.97 3.24 -5.02
N LYS A 109 15.46 2.04 -5.31
CA LYS A 109 14.58 0.90 -5.52
C LYS A 109 13.96 0.48 -4.18
N LEU A 110 12.65 0.19 -4.21
CA LEU A 110 11.87 -0.17 -3.03
C LEU A 110 11.98 0.86 -1.89
N ARG A 111 12.08 2.13 -2.28
CA ARG A 111 12.16 3.30 -1.41
C ARG A 111 11.34 4.43 -2.00
N GLY A 112 10.65 5.15 -1.17
CA GLY A 112 9.88 6.32 -1.57
C GLY A 112 9.04 6.86 -0.44
N HIS A 113 8.50 8.05 -0.66
CA HIS A 113 7.59 8.66 0.28
C HIS A 113 6.31 9.13 -0.40
N GLN A 114 5.31 9.38 0.40
CA GLN A 114 4.05 10.01 0.02
C GLN A 114 3.50 10.84 1.19
N PHE A 115 2.39 11.50 0.95
CA PHE A 115 1.63 12.21 1.97
C PHE A 115 0.24 11.63 2.09
N THR A 116 -0.30 11.57 3.31
CA THR A 116 -1.68 11.16 3.54
C THR A 116 -2.67 12.11 2.88
N ASP A 117 -3.80 11.58 2.45
CA ASP A 117 -4.92 12.36 1.93
C ASP A 117 -5.67 13.13 3.04
N ALA A 118 -6.80 13.77 2.69
CA ALA A 118 -7.60 14.56 3.63
C ALA A 118 -8.22 13.71 4.75
N GLU A 119 -8.42 12.43 4.51
CA GLU A 119 -8.94 11.44 5.44
C GLU A 119 -7.83 10.72 6.23
N GLY A 120 -6.57 11.14 6.09
CA GLY A 120 -5.43 10.54 6.77
C GLY A 120 -4.98 9.21 6.17
N LYS A 121 -5.44 8.82 4.99
CA LYS A 121 -5.09 7.56 4.34
C LYS A 121 -3.72 7.62 3.69
N TRP A 122 -3.03 6.48 3.73
CA TRP A 122 -1.79 6.22 2.99
C TRP A 122 -1.83 4.85 2.32
N TRP A 123 -1.05 4.64 1.27
CA TRP A 123 -0.91 3.35 0.61
C TRP A 123 0.36 3.27 -0.23
N PHE A 124 0.90 2.05 -0.38
CA PHE A 124 1.98 1.71 -1.31
C PHE A 124 1.65 0.42 -2.04
N GLU A 125 1.93 0.38 -3.34
CA GLU A 125 2.03 -0.85 -4.11
C GLU A 125 3.49 -1.30 -4.09
N THR A 126 3.77 -2.48 -3.53
CA THR A 126 5.12 -2.97 -3.36
C THR A 126 5.16 -4.50 -3.48
N ILE A 127 6.17 -5.12 -2.91
CA ILE A 127 6.34 -6.56 -2.83
C ILE A 127 6.51 -7.01 -1.38
N VAL A 128 6.24 -8.30 -1.12
CA VAL A 128 6.62 -8.95 0.13
C VAL A 128 8.16 -9.03 0.18
N PRO A 129 8.83 -8.42 1.17
CA PRO A 129 10.29 -8.42 1.24
C PRO A 129 10.82 -9.81 1.59
N GLY A 130 11.99 -10.16 1.08
CA GLY A 130 12.73 -11.34 1.50
C GLY A 130 13.28 -11.19 2.92
N LEU A 131 13.72 -12.31 3.49
CA LEU A 131 14.34 -12.30 4.81
C LEU A 131 15.75 -11.70 4.72
N TYR A 132 16.00 -10.65 5.50
CA TYR A 132 17.33 -10.14 5.74
C TYR A 132 17.97 -10.91 6.91
N SER A 133 19.24 -11.29 6.75
CA SER A 133 19.95 -12.17 7.69
C SER A 133 19.84 -11.71 9.16
N GLY A 134 19.35 -12.61 10.02
CA GLY A 134 19.21 -12.38 11.46
C GLY A 134 17.99 -11.55 11.87
N ARG A 135 17.12 -11.20 10.91
CA ARG A 135 15.91 -10.43 11.14
C ARG A 135 14.68 -11.17 10.63
N THR A 136 13.56 -11.02 11.31
CA THR A 136 12.25 -11.41 10.76
C THR A 136 11.85 -10.48 9.59
N ARG A 137 10.89 -10.91 8.78
CA ARG A 137 10.38 -10.14 7.64
C ARG A 137 9.76 -8.82 8.10
N HIS A 138 10.20 -7.71 7.51
CA HIS A 138 9.75 -6.39 7.95
C HIS A 138 9.85 -5.32 6.86
N TYR A 139 9.08 -4.28 7.06
CA TYR A 139 9.21 -2.99 6.40
C TYR A 139 9.76 -1.96 7.38
N HIS A 140 10.51 -0.97 6.88
CA HIS A 140 10.89 0.21 7.62
C HIS A 140 10.05 1.40 7.20
N LEU A 141 9.63 2.22 8.16
CA LEU A 141 8.85 3.42 7.86
C LEU A 141 9.30 4.61 8.73
N LYS A 142 9.13 5.80 8.14
CA LYS A 142 9.06 7.06 8.89
C LYS A 142 7.68 7.67 8.68
N VAL A 143 7.10 8.16 9.77
CA VAL A 143 5.81 8.83 9.77
C VAL A 143 5.97 10.17 10.47
N GLN A 144 5.50 11.26 9.84
CA GLN A 144 5.60 12.58 10.42
C GLN A 144 4.36 13.41 10.10
N ARG A 145 3.61 13.81 11.10
CA ARG A 145 2.56 14.81 10.91
C ARG A 145 3.15 16.19 10.62
N PRO A 146 2.44 17.10 9.96
CA PRO A 146 2.90 18.47 9.75
C PRO A 146 3.29 19.15 11.07
N GLY A 147 4.55 19.60 11.15
CA GLY A 147 5.10 20.25 12.36
C GLY A 147 5.35 19.34 13.55
N GLY A 148 5.15 18.03 13.43
CA GLY A 148 5.38 17.04 14.48
C GLY A 148 6.78 16.42 14.45
N SER A 149 7.06 15.58 15.44
CA SER A 149 8.26 14.75 15.49
C SER A 149 8.17 13.60 14.48
N VAL A 150 9.32 13.10 14.03
CA VAL A 150 9.40 11.91 13.17
C VAL A 150 9.27 10.66 14.02
N LEU A 151 8.29 9.84 13.73
CA LEU A 151 8.24 8.46 14.19
C LEU A 151 9.04 7.60 13.21
N THR A 152 10.09 6.94 13.67
CA THR A 152 10.76 5.85 12.94
C THR A 152 10.29 4.53 13.50
N THR A 153 9.80 3.63 12.65
CA THR A 153 9.23 2.35 13.08
C THR A 153 9.45 1.25 12.04
N GLN A 154 8.98 0.04 12.36
CA GLN A 154 8.99 -1.11 11.45
C GLN A 154 7.61 -1.77 11.49
N LEU A 155 7.21 -2.43 10.42
CA LEU A 155 6.02 -3.27 10.37
C LEU A 155 6.42 -4.70 10.08
N TYR A 156 5.79 -5.63 10.76
CA TYR A 156 6.13 -7.06 10.74
C TYR A 156 5.00 -7.90 10.16
N PHE A 157 5.34 -9.09 9.69
CA PHE A 157 4.38 -10.04 9.15
C PHE A 157 3.91 -11.02 10.22
N PRO A 158 2.60 -11.34 10.27
CA PRO A 158 2.10 -12.37 11.15
C PRO A 158 2.56 -13.75 10.70
N GLY A 159 2.75 -14.66 11.65
CA GLY A 159 3.07 -16.07 11.38
C GLY A 159 4.51 -16.35 10.90
N GLU A 160 5.39 -15.34 10.85
CA GLU A 160 6.81 -15.57 10.54
C GLU A 160 7.49 -16.30 11.69
N PRO A 161 8.16 -17.45 11.42
CA PRO A 161 8.82 -18.22 12.50
C PRO A 161 9.95 -17.45 13.19
N ASP A 162 10.54 -16.46 12.53
CA ASP A 162 11.64 -15.66 13.05
C ASP A 162 11.17 -14.50 13.95
N ASN A 163 9.86 -14.26 14.08
CA ASN A 163 9.34 -13.24 14.99
C ASN A 163 9.79 -13.48 16.45
N GLU A 164 9.80 -14.72 16.89
CA GLU A 164 10.21 -15.08 18.26
C GLU A 164 11.73 -14.96 18.49
N ARG A 165 12.52 -14.95 17.42
CA ARG A 165 14.00 -14.90 17.47
C ARG A 165 14.56 -13.51 17.26
N ASP A 166 13.79 -12.62 16.65
CA ASP A 166 14.20 -11.25 16.37
C ASP A 166 14.08 -10.40 17.65
N ARG A 167 15.22 -9.92 18.15
CA ARG A 167 15.30 -9.22 19.44
C ARG A 167 14.55 -7.89 19.48
N ILE A 168 14.23 -7.32 18.33
CA ILE A 168 13.53 -6.04 18.23
C ILE A 168 12.12 -6.19 17.68
N PHE A 169 11.68 -7.43 17.46
CA PHE A 169 10.29 -7.69 17.09
C PHE A 169 9.34 -7.14 18.16
N ASN A 170 8.29 -6.48 17.72
CA ASN A 170 7.25 -5.97 18.60
C ASN A 170 5.88 -6.39 18.02
N PRO A 171 5.08 -7.19 18.74
CA PRO A 171 3.79 -7.65 18.26
C PRO A 171 2.76 -6.53 18.03
N ALA A 172 2.91 -5.35 18.65
CA ALA A 172 2.08 -4.18 18.38
C ALA A 172 2.29 -3.60 16.97
N LEU A 173 3.34 -4.02 16.27
CA LEU A 173 3.69 -3.58 14.92
C LEU A 173 3.40 -4.64 13.84
N LEU A 174 2.57 -5.65 14.17
CA LEU A 174 2.12 -6.64 13.20
C LEU A 174 1.11 -6.03 12.23
N LEU A 175 1.32 -6.31 10.94
CA LEU A 175 0.35 -6.04 9.89
C LEU A 175 -0.89 -6.95 10.06
N ASP A 176 -2.06 -6.42 9.75
CA ASP A 176 -3.23 -7.25 9.40
C ASP A 176 -3.11 -7.62 7.92
N VAL A 177 -2.69 -8.87 7.67
CA VAL A 177 -2.39 -9.38 6.31
C VAL A 177 -3.49 -10.31 5.84
N ARG A 178 -3.93 -10.11 4.59
CA ARG A 178 -4.87 -11.00 3.89
C ARG A 178 -4.44 -11.26 2.45
N ALA A 179 -4.69 -12.45 1.96
CA ALA A 179 -4.47 -12.78 0.56
C ALA A 179 -5.48 -12.03 -0.34
N THR A 180 -5.04 -11.65 -1.53
CA THR A 180 -5.85 -11.07 -2.60
C THR A 180 -5.76 -11.93 -3.85
N GLY A 181 -6.45 -11.55 -4.94
CA GLY A 181 -6.41 -12.33 -6.19
C GLY A 181 -5.04 -12.30 -6.90
N ASP A 182 -4.19 -11.32 -6.60
CA ASP A 182 -2.91 -11.05 -7.27
C ASP A 182 -1.73 -10.79 -6.32
N GLY A 183 -1.87 -11.15 -5.03
CA GLY A 183 -0.84 -10.96 -4.01
C GLY A 183 -1.42 -10.89 -2.61
N GLN A 184 -0.93 -9.94 -1.83
CA GLN A 184 -1.35 -9.72 -0.44
C GLN A 184 -1.75 -8.26 -0.23
N PHE A 185 -2.59 -8.05 0.77
CA PHE A 185 -2.93 -6.74 1.31
C PHE A 185 -2.55 -6.71 2.78
N GLY A 186 -1.76 -5.70 3.19
CA GLY A 186 -1.37 -5.47 4.57
C GLY A 186 -1.91 -4.13 5.06
N ARG A 187 -2.58 -4.14 6.20
CA ARG A 187 -3.09 -2.93 6.85
C ARG A 187 -2.33 -2.62 8.12
N TYR A 188 -2.04 -1.35 8.32
CA TYR A 188 -1.59 -0.80 9.60
C TYR A 188 -2.03 0.65 9.74
N ASP A 189 -2.56 1.01 10.91
CA ASP A 189 -2.94 2.38 11.24
C ASP A 189 -1.95 2.95 12.25
N PHE A 190 -1.32 4.08 11.93
CA PHE A 190 -0.36 4.75 12.80
C PHE A 190 -1.05 5.72 13.72
N ILE A 191 -0.73 5.65 15.01
CA ILE A 191 -1.13 6.64 16.02
C ILE A 191 0.08 7.52 16.32
N VAL A 192 -0.04 8.82 16.06
CA VAL A 192 1.05 9.79 16.23
C VAL A 192 0.66 10.92 17.17
N ALA A 193 1.67 11.41 17.94
CA ALA A 193 1.51 12.54 18.89
C ALA A 193 1.37 13.89 18.18
#